data_3543a9f9126400c6c4d364c6335b0bd3
#
_entry.id   3543a9f9126400c6c4d364c6335b0bd3
#
_cell.length_a   1.000
_cell.length_b   1.000
_cell.length_c   1.000
_cell.angle_alpha   90.00
_cell.angle_beta   90.00
_cell.angle_gamma   90.00
#
_symmetry.space_group_name_H-M   'P 1'
#
loop_
_entity.id
_entity.type
_entity.pdbx_description
1 polymer ?
#
loop_
_entity_poly.entity_id
_entity_poly.type
_entity_poly.pdbx_seq_one_letter_code
_entity_poly.pdbx_strand_id
1 'polypeptide(L)'
;MPGPVFVEGETVDLRTIEREDAEFLRELFHHPRVRGYAGPDAPDSGEAYESDLLDRMEGADAVELLVCDGDEPVGDVSLAPIDDRRDWANLGYAVHPDYQGEGYATEAARLVVDHGFAALGLHRISATIHADNEASKRVVEKLGFTHEGTKRDDDFVDGEYVDREVYAVLSGEWEG
;
A
#
# COMPACT_ATOMS: atom_id res chain seq x y z
N MET A 1 -15.41 -11.12 8.71
CA MET A 1 -14.32 -12.07 8.32
C MET A 1 -13.73 -11.55 7.02
N PRO A 2 -12.40 -11.53 6.91
CA PRO A 2 -11.77 -11.13 5.65
C PRO A 2 -12.31 -11.94 4.47
N GLY A 3 -12.28 -11.35 3.28
CA GLY A 3 -12.66 -12.02 2.05
C GLY A 3 -11.77 -13.21 1.68
N PRO A 4 -12.04 -13.87 0.55
CA PRO A 4 -11.23 -15.00 0.09
C PRO A 4 -9.77 -14.59 -0.16
N VAL A 5 -8.86 -15.54 0.01
CA VAL A 5 -7.44 -15.37 -0.34
C VAL A 5 -7.34 -15.14 -1.86
N PHE A 6 -6.72 -14.04 -2.23
CA PHE A 6 -6.45 -13.66 -3.62
C PHE A 6 -5.01 -14.01 -4.02
N VAL A 7 -4.05 -13.74 -3.13
CA VAL A 7 -2.65 -14.18 -3.29
C VAL A 7 -2.21 -14.83 -1.98
N GLU A 8 -1.76 -16.08 -2.06
CA GLU A 8 -1.23 -16.83 -0.93
C GLU A 8 0.24 -16.48 -0.70
N GLY A 9 0.63 -16.23 0.55
CA GLY A 9 2.00 -15.96 0.96
C GLY A 9 2.55 -16.99 1.95
N GLU A 10 3.72 -16.74 2.51
CA GLU A 10 4.35 -17.63 3.50
C GLU A 10 3.90 -17.30 4.93
N THR A 11 3.82 -16.02 5.26
CA THR A 11 3.44 -15.52 6.58
C THR A 11 2.11 -14.78 6.53
N VAL A 12 1.88 -14.02 5.47
CA VAL A 12 0.63 -13.29 5.26
C VAL A 12 0.00 -13.66 3.93
N ASP A 13 -1.34 -13.65 3.89
CA ASP A 13 -2.11 -13.74 2.67
C ASP A 13 -2.63 -12.37 2.27
N LEU A 14 -2.77 -12.14 0.96
CA LEU A 14 -3.49 -10.99 0.43
C LEU A 14 -4.92 -11.43 0.11
N ARG A 15 -5.89 -10.79 0.73
CA ARG A 15 -7.31 -11.13 0.60
C ARG A 15 -8.10 -9.99 -0.01
N THR A 16 -9.22 -10.30 -0.63
CA THR A 16 -10.16 -9.28 -1.08
C THR A 16 -10.72 -8.52 0.12
N ILE A 17 -10.86 -7.22 -0.06
CA ILE A 17 -11.48 -6.35 0.93
C ILE A 17 -13.00 -6.49 0.80
N GLU A 18 -13.67 -6.71 1.91
CA GLU A 18 -15.11 -6.78 1.98
C GLU A 18 -15.66 -5.57 2.79
N ARG A 19 -16.95 -5.33 2.71
CA ARG A 19 -17.59 -4.23 3.43
C ARG A 19 -17.29 -4.22 4.93
N GLU A 20 -17.22 -5.40 5.52
CA GLU A 20 -16.96 -5.59 6.96
C GLU A 20 -15.55 -5.16 7.37
N ASP A 21 -14.60 -5.07 6.43
CA ASP A 21 -13.23 -4.69 6.70
C ASP A 21 -13.05 -3.16 6.81
N ALA A 22 -14.08 -2.39 6.45
CA ALA A 22 -14.04 -0.93 6.46
C ALA A 22 -13.71 -0.35 7.84
N GLU A 23 -14.18 -0.96 8.93
CA GLU A 23 -13.88 -0.50 10.28
C GLU A 23 -12.38 -0.66 10.60
N PHE A 24 -11.78 -1.81 10.29
CA PHE A 24 -10.35 -2.05 10.47
C PHE A 24 -9.51 -1.08 9.63
N LEU A 25 -9.82 -0.93 8.33
CA LEU A 25 -9.07 -0.04 7.44
C LEU A 25 -9.18 1.42 7.89
N ARG A 26 -10.36 1.84 8.34
CA ARG A 26 -10.54 3.17 8.91
C ARG A 26 -9.70 3.35 10.18
N GLU A 27 -9.69 2.39 11.09
CA GLU A 27 -8.84 2.42 12.28
C GLU A 27 -7.35 2.52 11.90
N LEU A 28 -6.89 1.68 10.96
CA LEU A 28 -5.53 1.68 10.45
C LEU A 28 -5.11 3.05 9.93
N PHE A 29 -5.87 3.64 9.00
CA PHE A 29 -5.50 4.90 8.36
C PHE A 29 -5.72 6.13 9.23
N HIS A 30 -6.59 6.07 10.24
CA HIS A 30 -6.75 7.14 11.23
C HIS A 30 -5.80 7.01 12.43
N HIS A 31 -5.09 5.89 12.54
CA HIS A 31 -4.15 5.71 13.64
C HIS A 31 -3.05 6.79 13.61
N PRO A 32 -2.72 7.49 14.72
CA PRO A 32 -1.78 8.61 14.72
C PRO A 32 -0.41 8.33 14.11
N ARG A 33 0.08 7.07 14.22
CA ARG A 33 1.37 6.65 13.65
C ARG A 33 1.32 6.32 12.15
N VAL A 34 0.14 6.20 11.57
CA VAL A 34 -0.08 5.87 10.15
C VAL A 34 -0.58 7.09 9.40
N ARG A 35 -1.50 7.85 10.00
CA ARG A 35 -2.19 8.98 9.37
C ARG A 35 -1.24 10.01 8.75
N GLY A 36 -0.13 10.31 9.42
CA GLY A 36 0.85 11.29 8.91
C GLY A 36 1.56 10.86 7.64
N TYR A 37 1.51 9.58 7.26
CA TYR A 37 2.16 9.04 6.07
C TYR A 37 1.20 8.57 4.98
N ALA A 38 0.02 8.09 5.36
CA ALA A 38 -0.90 7.44 4.43
C ALA A 38 -2.39 7.67 4.74
N GLY A 39 -2.71 8.41 5.79
CA GLY A 39 -4.08 8.62 6.23
C GLY A 39 -4.73 9.87 5.63
N PRO A 40 -6.03 10.08 5.91
CA PRO A 40 -6.78 11.21 5.41
C PRO A 40 -6.39 12.52 6.11
N ASP A 41 -6.46 13.63 5.37
CA ASP A 41 -6.21 14.98 5.88
C ASP A 41 -7.35 15.50 6.76
N ALA A 42 -8.56 14.97 6.59
CA ALA A 42 -9.75 15.38 7.30
C ALA A 42 -10.45 14.18 7.96
N PRO A 43 -11.12 14.39 9.11
CA PRO A 43 -11.89 13.33 9.73
C PRO A 43 -13.11 12.97 8.87
N ASP A 44 -13.38 11.70 8.74
CA ASP A 44 -14.58 11.16 8.11
C ASP A 44 -15.46 10.39 9.12
N SER A 45 -16.72 10.20 8.76
CA SER A 45 -17.60 9.29 9.49
C SER A 45 -17.40 7.85 8.99
N GLY A 46 -17.74 6.85 9.81
CA GLY A 46 -17.65 5.46 9.38
C GLY A 46 -18.47 5.19 8.10
N GLU A 47 -19.64 5.80 7.95
CA GLU A 47 -20.49 5.67 6.77
C GLU A 47 -19.84 6.30 5.53
N ALA A 48 -19.21 7.47 5.65
CA ALA A 48 -18.50 8.13 4.55
C ALA A 48 -17.29 7.30 4.12
N TYR A 49 -16.49 6.80 5.06
CA TYR A 49 -15.35 5.96 4.77
C TYR A 49 -15.75 4.66 4.06
N GLU A 50 -16.79 3.98 4.55
CA GLU A 50 -17.32 2.76 3.93
C GLU A 50 -17.80 3.03 2.49
N SER A 51 -18.51 4.14 2.26
CA SER A 51 -18.94 4.52 0.92
C SER A 51 -17.78 4.76 -0.03
N ASP A 52 -16.76 5.52 0.41
CA ASP A 52 -15.57 5.81 -0.39
C ASP A 52 -14.75 4.55 -0.66
N LEU A 53 -14.67 3.64 0.31
CA LEU A 53 -14.00 2.35 0.14
C LEU A 53 -14.68 1.52 -0.96
N LEU A 54 -15.99 1.39 -0.92
CA LEU A 54 -16.76 0.64 -1.91
C LEU A 54 -16.62 1.26 -3.31
N ASP A 55 -16.67 2.58 -3.43
CA ASP A 55 -16.46 3.28 -4.69
C ASP A 55 -15.06 3.02 -5.27
N ARG A 56 -14.02 2.98 -4.44
CA ARG A 56 -12.65 2.64 -4.87
C ARG A 56 -12.53 1.18 -5.32
N MET A 57 -13.17 0.25 -4.61
CA MET A 57 -13.16 -1.18 -4.96
C MET A 57 -13.87 -1.47 -6.29
N GLU A 58 -14.83 -0.64 -6.71
CA GLU A 58 -15.48 -0.74 -8.03
C GLU A 58 -14.63 -0.15 -9.16
N GLY A 59 -13.56 0.59 -8.83
CA GLY A 59 -12.63 1.18 -9.78
C GLY A 59 -11.79 0.13 -10.52
N ALA A 60 -11.55 0.33 -11.82
CA ALA A 60 -10.73 -0.56 -12.63
C ALA A 60 -9.23 -0.21 -12.64
N ASP A 61 -8.86 0.89 -12.02
CA ASP A 61 -7.51 1.47 -12.03
C ASP A 61 -6.74 1.26 -10.72
N ALA A 62 -7.16 0.28 -9.94
CA ALA A 62 -6.54 -0.07 -8.68
C ALA A 62 -6.66 -1.57 -8.36
N VAL A 63 -5.67 -2.10 -7.67
CA VAL A 63 -5.74 -3.35 -6.93
C VAL A 63 -5.49 -2.98 -5.47
N GLU A 64 -6.49 -3.16 -4.61
CA GLU A 64 -6.39 -2.95 -3.16
C GLU A 64 -6.74 -4.26 -2.46
N LEU A 65 -5.87 -4.69 -1.54
CA LEU A 65 -5.98 -5.98 -0.87
C LEU A 65 -5.70 -5.83 0.63
N LEU A 66 -6.46 -6.60 1.41
CA LEU A 66 -6.24 -6.73 2.84
C LEU A 66 -5.06 -7.66 3.10
N VAL A 67 -4.14 -7.27 3.95
CA VAL A 67 -3.03 -8.11 4.43
C VAL A 67 -3.49 -8.83 5.70
N CYS A 68 -3.46 -10.15 5.68
CA CYS A 68 -3.94 -10.97 6.80
C CYS A 68 -2.89 -11.99 7.26
N ASP A 69 -2.73 -12.12 8.58
CA ASP A 69 -2.06 -13.25 9.22
C ASP A 69 -3.14 -14.26 9.62
N GLY A 70 -3.28 -15.33 8.86
CA GLY A 70 -4.44 -16.22 8.95
C GLY A 70 -5.75 -15.48 8.67
N ASP A 71 -6.65 -15.42 9.66
CA ASP A 71 -7.92 -14.70 9.57
C ASP A 71 -7.87 -13.28 10.20
N GLU A 72 -6.71 -12.86 10.71
CA GLU A 72 -6.53 -11.57 11.37
C GLU A 72 -6.05 -10.51 10.37
N PRO A 73 -6.80 -9.43 10.12
CA PRO A 73 -6.33 -8.34 9.29
C PRO A 73 -5.23 -7.55 10.03
N VAL A 74 -4.08 -7.39 9.37
CA VAL A 74 -2.90 -6.72 9.95
C VAL A 74 -2.49 -5.49 9.17
N GLY A 75 -3.00 -5.30 7.95
CA GLY A 75 -2.64 -4.18 7.11
C GLY A 75 -3.38 -4.14 5.79
N ASP A 76 -2.88 -3.28 4.92
CA ASP A 76 -3.37 -3.03 3.57
C ASP A 76 -2.19 -2.95 2.60
N VAL A 77 -2.40 -3.37 1.36
CA VAL A 77 -1.45 -3.22 0.27
C VAL A 77 -2.18 -2.92 -1.03
N SER A 78 -1.61 -2.05 -1.84
CA SER A 78 -2.25 -1.63 -3.09
C SER A 78 -1.27 -1.39 -4.24
N LEU A 79 -1.78 -1.55 -5.46
CA LEU A 79 -1.26 -0.95 -6.67
C LEU A 79 -2.31 0.07 -7.14
N ALA A 80 -2.08 1.35 -6.86
CA ALA A 80 -3.02 2.42 -7.17
C ALA A 80 -2.32 3.80 -7.27
N PRO A 81 -2.58 4.60 -8.30
CA PRO A 81 -3.35 4.22 -9.49
C PRO A 81 -2.58 3.25 -10.40
N ILE A 82 -3.32 2.54 -11.26
CA ILE A 82 -2.77 1.77 -12.37
C ILE A 82 -3.00 2.58 -13.66
N ASP A 83 -1.95 2.79 -14.44
CA ASP A 83 -2.01 3.44 -15.75
C ASP A 83 -1.74 2.38 -16.84
N ASP A 84 -2.80 1.79 -17.38
CA ASP A 84 -2.73 0.77 -18.43
C ASP A 84 -2.07 1.26 -19.73
N ARG A 85 -2.05 2.56 -19.93
CA ARG A 85 -1.46 3.15 -21.14
C ARG A 85 0.05 3.21 -21.04
N ARG A 86 0.60 3.25 -19.82
CA ARG A 86 2.04 3.31 -19.55
C ARG A 86 2.57 2.04 -18.90
N ASP A 87 1.70 1.07 -18.66
CA ASP A 87 2.01 -0.16 -17.93
C ASP A 87 2.72 0.14 -16.57
N TRP A 88 2.15 1.09 -15.83
CA TRP A 88 2.71 1.61 -14.58
C TRP A 88 1.68 1.58 -13.46
N ALA A 89 2.17 1.34 -12.25
CA ALA A 89 1.39 1.51 -11.02
C ALA A 89 2.22 2.12 -9.89
N ASN A 90 1.52 2.69 -8.91
CA ASN A 90 2.12 3.09 -7.65
C ASN A 90 1.82 2.06 -6.56
N LEU A 91 2.84 1.64 -5.84
CA LEU A 91 2.77 0.74 -4.70
C LEU A 91 2.45 1.54 -3.44
N GLY A 92 1.42 1.11 -2.72
CA GLY A 92 1.09 1.57 -1.38
C GLY A 92 0.99 0.40 -0.40
N TYR A 93 1.31 0.61 0.85
CA TYR A 93 1.10 -0.36 1.93
C TYR A 93 1.08 0.34 3.29
N ALA A 94 0.31 -0.24 4.20
CA ALA A 94 0.30 0.15 5.60
C ALA A 94 0.12 -1.10 6.48
N VAL A 95 0.83 -1.18 7.59
CA VAL A 95 0.67 -2.23 8.60
C VAL A 95 0.29 -1.58 9.91
N HIS A 96 -0.75 -2.12 10.56
CA HIS A 96 -1.21 -1.61 11.83
C HIS A 96 -0.07 -1.61 12.86
N PRO A 97 0.11 -0.55 13.65
CA PRO A 97 1.25 -0.39 14.54
C PRO A 97 1.51 -1.55 15.50
N ASP A 98 0.48 -2.28 15.90
CA ASP A 98 0.61 -3.43 16.79
C ASP A 98 1.21 -4.67 16.11
N TYR A 99 1.25 -4.68 14.78
CA TYR A 99 1.80 -5.78 13.96
C TYR A 99 3.07 -5.40 13.19
N GLN A 100 3.62 -4.21 13.46
CA GLN A 100 4.86 -3.77 12.82
C GLN A 100 6.08 -4.51 13.37
N GLY A 101 7.10 -4.70 12.51
CA GLY A 101 8.36 -5.38 12.88
C GLY A 101 8.39 -6.87 12.55
N GLU A 102 7.28 -7.46 12.12
CA GLU A 102 7.16 -8.89 11.79
C GLU A 102 7.50 -9.22 10.32
N GLY A 103 7.79 -8.20 9.50
CA GLY A 103 8.10 -8.38 8.08
C GLY A 103 6.88 -8.35 7.15
N TYR A 104 5.69 -8.18 7.67
CA TYR A 104 4.41 -8.23 6.91
C TYR A 104 4.38 -7.24 5.74
N ALA A 105 4.84 -6.00 5.93
CA ALA A 105 4.88 -5.01 4.87
C ALA A 105 5.78 -5.43 3.70
N THR A 106 6.94 -6.03 3.99
CA THR A 106 7.87 -6.50 2.97
C THR A 106 7.28 -7.66 2.17
N GLU A 107 6.68 -8.63 2.84
CA GLU A 107 6.05 -9.76 2.18
C GLU A 107 4.82 -9.34 1.36
N ALA A 108 3.93 -8.54 1.93
CA ALA A 108 2.75 -8.04 1.24
C ALA A 108 3.12 -7.23 -0.01
N ALA A 109 4.11 -6.33 0.10
CA ALA A 109 4.60 -5.56 -1.04
C ALA A 109 5.21 -6.47 -2.12
N ARG A 110 6.00 -7.49 -1.75
CA ARG A 110 6.55 -8.47 -2.69
C ARG A 110 5.44 -9.19 -3.44
N LEU A 111 4.44 -9.72 -2.74
CA LEU A 111 3.33 -10.46 -3.32
C LEU A 111 2.52 -9.61 -4.32
N VAL A 112 2.20 -8.37 -3.99
CA VAL A 112 1.42 -7.51 -4.90
C VAL A 112 2.26 -7.04 -6.08
N VAL A 113 3.57 -6.83 -5.92
CA VAL A 113 4.48 -6.50 -7.03
C VAL A 113 4.64 -7.69 -7.98
N ASP A 114 4.79 -8.92 -7.45
CA ASP A 114 4.76 -10.15 -8.25
C ASP A 114 3.48 -10.24 -9.09
N HIS A 115 2.33 -9.99 -8.48
CA HIS A 115 1.04 -9.96 -9.17
C HIS A 115 1.01 -8.88 -10.25
N GLY A 116 1.50 -7.67 -9.96
CA GLY A 116 1.57 -6.56 -10.92
C GLY A 116 2.37 -6.90 -12.17
N PHE A 117 3.52 -7.51 -12.03
CA PHE A 117 4.35 -7.91 -13.18
C PHE A 117 3.82 -9.15 -13.88
N ALA A 118 3.48 -10.20 -13.13
CA ALA A 118 3.12 -11.51 -13.72
C ALA A 118 1.70 -11.56 -14.28
N ALA A 119 0.73 -10.95 -13.61
CA ALA A 119 -0.68 -11.03 -13.98
C ALA A 119 -1.21 -9.79 -14.70
N LEU A 120 -0.79 -8.59 -14.29
CA LEU A 120 -1.25 -7.34 -14.92
C LEU A 120 -0.35 -6.89 -16.07
N GLY A 121 0.85 -7.48 -16.21
CA GLY A 121 1.78 -7.14 -17.29
C GLY A 121 2.40 -5.74 -17.16
N LEU A 122 2.45 -5.20 -15.95
CA LEU A 122 3.06 -3.91 -15.71
C LEU A 122 4.54 -3.91 -16.10
N HIS A 123 5.03 -2.77 -16.56
CA HIS A 123 6.45 -2.57 -16.87
C HIS A 123 7.20 -1.91 -15.72
N ARG A 124 6.51 -1.08 -14.93
CA ARG A 124 7.11 -0.27 -13.87
C ARG A 124 6.19 -0.19 -12.68
N ILE A 125 6.75 -0.38 -11.49
CA ILE A 125 6.06 -0.10 -10.22
C ILE A 125 6.92 0.88 -9.43
N SER A 126 6.31 1.98 -8.99
CA SER A 126 6.97 3.00 -8.16
C SER A 126 6.35 3.09 -6.77
N ALA A 127 7.09 3.65 -5.84
CA ALA A 127 6.60 4.01 -4.51
C ALA A 127 7.09 5.43 -4.19
N THR A 128 6.19 6.25 -3.65
CA THR A 128 6.52 7.60 -3.19
C THR A 128 6.37 7.63 -1.67
N ILE A 129 7.46 7.91 -0.97
CA ILE A 129 7.58 7.71 0.47
C ILE A 129 8.04 9.02 1.12
N HIS A 130 7.46 9.41 2.24
CA HIS A 130 7.94 10.56 3.01
C HIS A 130 9.43 10.37 3.38
N ALA A 131 10.21 11.44 3.26
CA ALA A 131 11.67 11.39 3.42
C ALA A 131 12.11 10.92 4.82
N ASP A 132 11.29 11.13 5.84
CA ASP A 132 11.54 10.70 7.21
C ASP A 132 10.99 9.29 7.55
N ASN A 133 10.24 8.66 6.62
CA ASN A 133 9.71 7.31 6.83
C ASN A 133 10.75 6.22 6.52
N GLU A 134 11.74 6.09 7.42
CA GLU A 134 12.82 5.12 7.28
C GLU A 134 12.33 3.67 7.21
N ALA A 135 11.23 3.35 7.90
CA ALA A 135 10.66 1.99 7.89
C ALA A 135 10.17 1.61 6.49
N SER A 136 9.42 2.50 5.84
CA SER A 136 8.90 2.29 4.49
C SER A 136 10.03 2.26 3.44
N LYS A 137 11.03 3.14 3.56
CA LYS A 137 12.21 3.12 2.65
C LYS A 137 12.93 1.77 2.70
N ARG A 138 13.13 1.20 3.90
CA ARG A 138 13.76 -0.12 4.04
C ARG A 138 12.99 -1.24 3.38
N VAL A 139 11.67 -1.17 3.34
CA VAL A 139 10.83 -2.18 2.66
C VAL A 139 11.16 -2.21 1.17
N VAL A 140 11.06 -1.06 0.49
CA VAL A 140 11.30 -0.99 -0.97
C VAL A 140 12.76 -1.26 -1.32
N GLU A 141 13.72 -0.83 -0.49
CA GLU A 141 15.14 -1.12 -0.68
C GLU A 141 15.45 -2.61 -0.58
N LYS A 142 14.86 -3.33 0.39
CA LYS A 142 14.97 -4.78 0.50
C LYS A 142 14.40 -5.53 -0.71
N LEU A 143 13.40 -4.96 -1.34
CA LEU A 143 12.76 -5.51 -2.53
C LEU A 143 13.49 -5.13 -3.83
N GLY A 144 14.62 -4.42 -3.75
CA GLY A 144 15.43 -4.06 -4.92
C GLY A 144 14.92 -2.86 -5.70
N PHE A 145 14.04 -2.05 -5.13
CA PHE A 145 13.66 -0.77 -5.75
C PHE A 145 14.84 0.18 -5.77
N THR A 146 14.98 0.90 -6.87
CA THR A 146 16.00 1.94 -7.06
C THR A 146 15.46 3.29 -6.63
N HIS A 147 16.23 4.04 -5.82
CA HIS A 147 15.93 5.43 -5.52
C HIS A 147 16.18 6.30 -6.75
N GLU A 148 15.14 7.02 -7.19
CA GLU A 148 15.20 7.82 -8.42
C GLU A 148 15.29 9.32 -8.18
N GLY A 149 14.94 9.78 -6.98
CA GLY A 149 15.05 11.19 -6.63
C GLY A 149 14.12 11.63 -5.53
N THR A 150 14.21 12.90 -5.19
CA THR A 150 13.45 13.57 -4.15
C THR A 150 12.52 14.60 -4.76
N LYS A 151 11.25 14.53 -4.39
CA LYS A 151 10.26 15.58 -4.64
C LYS A 151 10.27 16.54 -3.44
N ARG A 152 10.76 17.74 -3.64
CA ARG A 152 10.88 18.74 -2.57
C ARG A 152 9.53 19.39 -2.29
N ASP A 153 9.19 19.55 -1.00
CA ASP A 153 7.94 20.20 -0.55
C ASP A 153 6.69 19.58 -1.23
N ASP A 154 6.69 18.25 -1.39
CA ASP A 154 5.68 17.53 -2.19
C ASP A 154 4.43 17.15 -1.38
N ASP A 155 4.48 17.28 -0.06
CA ASP A 155 3.35 17.04 0.82
C ASP A 155 3.33 18.06 1.97
N PHE A 156 2.17 18.18 2.65
CA PHE A 156 1.98 19.09 3.78
C PHE A 156 1.40 18.32 4.96
N VAL A 157 2.20 18.16 6.01
CA VAL A 157 1.86 17.36 7.18
C VAL A 157 2.12 18.17 8.44
N ASP A 158 1.13 18.20 9.34
CA ASP A 158 1.22 18.86 10.65
C ASP A 158 1.73 20.33 10.61
N GLY A 159 1.40 21.04 9.54
CA GLY A 159 1.75 22.46 9.37
C GLY A 159 3.07 22.72 8.67
N GLU A 160 3.76 21.70 8.18
CA GLU A 160 5.04 21.80 7.49
C GLU A 160 5.01 21.12 6.13
N TYR A 161 5.74 21.66 5.15
CA TYR A 161 6.01 20.99 3.89
C TYR A 161 7.08 19.92 4.09
N VAL A 162 6.86 18.75 3.53
CA VAL A 162 7.78 17.62 3.63
C VAL A 162 8.18 17.11 2.24
N ASP A 163 9.41 16.64 2.15
CA ASP A 163 9.92 15.99 0.95
C ASP A 163 9.40 14.56 0.85
N ARG A 164 9.26 14.07 -0.39
CA ARG A 164 9.01 12.65 -0.65
C ARG A 164 10.08 12.06 -1.56
N GLU A 165 10.52 10.86 -1.20
CA GLU A 165 11.47 10.07 -1.97
C GLU A 165 10.73 9.17 -2.96
N VAL A 166 11.24 9.10 -4.19
CA VAL A 166 10.68 8.27 -5.25
C VAL A 166 11.58 7.07 -5.47
N TYR A 167 11.00 5.89 -5.33
CA TYR A 167 11.62 4.61 -5.61
C TYR A 167 10.86 3.92 -6.73
N ALA A 168 11.53 3.10 -7.52
CA ALA A 168 10.89 2.29 -8.55
C ALA A 168 11.66 1.02 -8.86
N VAL A 169 10.94 0.04 -9.41
CA VAL A 169 11.49 -1.18 -9.99
C VAL A 169 10.85 -1.43 -11.35
N LEU A 170 11.65 -1.89 -12.32
CA LEU A 170 11.18 -2.30 -13.63
C LEU A 170 10.99 -3.82 -13.68
N SER A 171 10.09 -4.29 -14.53
CA SER A 171 9.79 -5.72 -14.67
C SER A 171 11.03 -6.57 -14.98
N GLY A 172 12.00 -6.01 -15.73
CA GLY A 172 13.27 -6.68 -16.05
C GLY A 172 14.31 -6.69 -14.92
N GLU A 173 14.08 -5.94 -13.85
CA GLU A 173 14.95 -5.85 -12.66
C GLU A 173 14.41 -6.67 -11.49
N TRP A 174 13.14 -7.10 -11.59
CA TRP A 174 12.46 -7.80 -10.51
C TRP A 174 12.89 -9.26 -10.41
N GLU A 175 13.37 -9.67 -9.26
CA GLU A 175 13.87 -11.04 -9.00
C GLU A 175 12.86 -11.91 -8.20
N GLY A 176 11.71 -11.33 -7.74
CA GLY A 176 10.69 -12.04 -6.98
C GLY A 176 10.87 -11.99 -5.47
#